data_205d8e16b86a235be79686c4e788efa7
#
_entry.id   205d8e16b86a235be79686c4e788efa7
#
_cell.length_a   1.000
_cell.length_b   1.000
_cell.length_c   1.000
_cell.angle_alpha   90.00
_cell.angle_beta   90.00
_cell.angle_gamma   90.00
#
_symmetry.space_group_name_H-M   'P 1'
#
loop_
_entity.id
_entity.type
_entity.pdbx_description
1 polymer ?
#
loop_
_entity_poly.entity_id
_entity_poly.type
_entity_poly.pdbx_seq_one_letter_code
_entity_poly.pdbx_strand_id
1 'polypeptide(L)'
;MRKERIIFNCKLCSLDDIPISDYELCSIITNLLDNAIEAIQRFDTPPKDPQIDLFIRRVRNMLYIECRNPADPNTIHREDDTYRTSKPGSNHGIGIKNIQAIVTKSHGLSSFEYKDQVFTVFISLPYNTD
;
A
#
# COMPACT_ATOMS: atom_id res chain seq x y z
N MET A 1 7.16 -14.30 24.16
CA MET A 1 6.61 -13.44 23.09
C MET A 1 7.36 -13.70 21.79
N ARG A 2 6.63 -14.04 20.79
CA ARG A 2 7.20 -14.39 19.51
C ARG A 2 7.42 -13.12 18.69
N LYS A 3 8.68 -12.85 18.35
CA LYS A 3 9.00 -11.75 17.44
C LYS A 3 8.92 -12.29 16.03
N GLU A 4 8.04 -11.71 15.24
CA GLU A 4 7.95 -12.06 13.84
C GLU A 4 8.99 -11.28 13.05
N ARG A 5 9.68 -11.99 12.19
CA ARG A 5 10.65 -11.39 11.30
C ARG A 5 9.96 -11.06 9.99
N ILE A 6 9.77 -9.78 9.74
CA ILE A 6 9.21 -9.31 8.47
C ILE A 6 10.37 -8.94 7.56
N ILE A 7 10.36 -9.51 6.36
CA ILE A 7 11.37 -9.18 5.35
C ILE A 7 10.83 -8.01 4.55
N PHE A 8 11.62 -6.96 4.42
CA PHE A 8 11.23 -5.78 3.69
C PHE A 8 12.10 -5.65 2.44
N ASN A 9 11.45 -5.69 1.28
CA ASN A 9 12.11 -5.52 -0.02
C ASN A 9 11.65 -4.19 -0.61
N CYS A 10 12.62 -3.28 -0.81
CA CYS A 10 12.31 -1.93 -1.26
C CYS A 10 13.16 -1.59 -2.46
N LYS A 11 12.53 -1.16 -3.54
CA LYS A 11 13.21 -0.67 -4.75
C LYS A 11 12.67 0.70 -5.10
N LEU A 12 13.53 1.69 -5.06
CA LEU A 12 13.15 3.07 -5.30
C LEU A 12 13.90 3.64 -6.49
N CYS A 13 13.21 4.39 -7.34
CA CYS A 13 13.83 5.23 -8.34
C CYS A 13 14.30 6.54 -7.70
N SER A 14 14.88 7.43 -8.50
CA SER A 14 15.15 8.78 -8.06
C SER A 14 13.84 9.47 -7.68
N LEU A 15 13.80 10.11 -6.53
CA LEU A 15 12.61 10.82 -6.03
C LEU A 15 12.72 12.33 -6.27
N ASP A 16 13.63 12.75 -7.14
CA ASP A 16 13.71 14.14 -7.58
C ASP A 16 12.52 14.47 -8.47
N ASP A 17 11.96 15.65 -8.26
CA ASP A 17 10.87 16.17 -9.11
C ASP A 17 9.63 15.27 -9.18
N ILE A 18 9.27 14.62 -8.07
CA ILE A 18 8.07 13.81 -8.03
C ILE A 18 6.80 14.69 -8.12
N PRO A 19 5.68 14.14 -8.63
CA PRO A 19 4.48 14.95 -8.89
C PRO A 19 3.66 15.32 -7.66
N ILE A 20 4.08 14.90 -6.47
CA ILE A 20 3.41 15.21 -5.21
C ILE A 20 4.44 15.77 -4.24
N SER A 21 3.97 16.41 -3.16
CA SER A 21 4.87 16.94 -2.15
C SER A 21 5.53 15.82 -1.35
N ASP A 22 6.64 16.14 -0.70
CA ASP A 22 7.33 15.19 0.19
C ASP A 22 6.41 14.70 1.29
N TYR A 23 5.60 15.59 1.84
CA TYR A 23 4.63 15.25 2.87
C TYR A 23 3.60 14.23 2.34
N GLU A 24 3.09 14.46 1.14
CA GLU A 24 2.11 13.56 0.52
C GLU A 24 2.72 12.18 0.23
N LEU A 25 3.96 12.16 -0.26
CA LEU A 25 4.65 10.89 -0.50
C LEU A 25 4.85 10.13 0.81
N CYS A 26 5.31 10.81 1.86
CA CYS A 26 5.49 10.19 3.17
C CYS A 26 4.17 9.65 3.71
N SER A 27 3.07 10.39 3.51
CA SER A 27 1.75 9.94 3.94
C SER A 27 1.34 8.66 3.21
N ILE A 28 1.54 8.60 1.91
CA ILE A 28 1.22 7.39 1.14
C ILE A 28 2.04 6.20 1.63
N ILE A 29 3.36 6.36 1.73
CA ILE A 29 4.25 5.28 2.13
C ILE A 29 3.93 4.80 3.55
N THR A 30 3.74 5.72 4.49
CA THR A 30 3.41 5.36 5.87
C THR A 30 2.11 4.56 5.94
N ASN A 31 1.08 5.01 5.22
CA ASN A 31 -0.20 4.31 5.21
C ASN A 31 -0.08 2.92 4.57
N LEU A 32 0.68 2.80 3.49
CA LEU A 32 0.91 1.50 2.84
C LEU A 32 1.62 0.53 3.76
N LEU A 33 2.69 0.99 4.43
CA LEU A 33 3.47 0.13 5.32
C LEU A 33 2.70 -0.24 6.58
N ASP A 34 1.96 0.69 7.17
CA ASP A 34 1.14 0.40 8.34
C ASP A 34 0.09 -0.65 8.00
N ASN A 35 -0.59 -0.51 6.86
CA ASN A 35 -1.57 -1.50 6.42
C ASN A 35 -0.92 -2.87 6.22
N ALA A 36 0.25 -2.90 5.61
CA ALA A 36 0.96 -4.14 5.34
C ALA A 36 1.38 -4.85 6.64
N ILE A 37 1.95 -4.11 7.58
CA ILE A 37 2.38 -4.67 8.87
C ILE A 37 1.18 -5.18 9.65
N GLU A 38 0.10 -4.39 9.72
CA GLU A 38 -1.10 -4.81 10.43
C GLU A 38 -1.73 -6.06 9.82
N ALA A 39 -1.74 -6.16 8.48
CA ALA A 39 -2.27 -7.34 7.81
C ALA A 39 -1.50 -8.60 8.20
N ILE A 40 -0.17 -8.50 8.29
CA ILE A 40 0.66 -9.62 8.71
C ILE A 40 0.36 -9.98 10.17
N GLN A 41 0.19 -8.99 11.04
CA GLN A 41 -0.08 -9.21 12.45
C GLN A 41 -1.45 -9.85 12.72
N ARG A 42 -2.37 -9.78 11.76
CA ARG A 42 -3.71 -10.35 11.91
C ARG A 42 -3.81 -11.83 11.57
N PHE A 43 -2.78 -12.42 11.00
CA PHE A 43 -2.79 -13.86 10.79
C PHE A 43 -2.83 -14.59 12.13
N ASP A 44 -3.71 -15.58 12.27
CA ASP A 44 -3.67 -16.48 13.40
C ASP A 44 -2.37 -17.28 13.40
N THR A 45 -1.99 -17.75 12.22
CA THR A 45 -0.72 -18.42 12.01
C THR A 45 -0.01 -17.70 10.86
N PRO A 46 0.85 -16.72 11.18
CA PRO A 46 1.51 -15.97 10.10
C PRO A 46 2.45 -16.84 9.29
N PRO A 47 2.61 -16.54 8.00
CA PRO A 47 3.58 -17.25 7.19
C PRO A 47 4.98 -17.02 7.75
N LYS A 48 5.87 -17.99 7.49
CA LYS A 48 7.26 -17.87 7.91
C LYS A 48 7.93 -16.80 7.07
N ASP A 49 8.61 -15.88 7.74
CA ASP A 49 9.33 -14.77 7.09
C ASP A 49 8.44 -14.01 6.09
N PRO A 50 7.31 -13.45 6.56
CA PRO A 50 6.44 -12.71 5.66
C PRO A 50 7.18 -11.53 5.03
N GLN A 51 6.89 -11.26 3.76
CA GLN A 51 7.61 -10.24 3.00
C GLN A 51 6.68 -9.11 2.57
N ILE A 52 7.15 -7.88 2.77
CA ILE A 52 6.51 -6.68 2.25
C ILE A 52 7.38 -6.16 1.12
N ASP A 53 6.79 -5.94 -0.04
CA ASP A 53 7.46 -5.36 -1.20
C ASP A 53 6.96 -3.95 -1.43
N LEU A 54 7.87 -2.99 -1.54
CA LEU A 54 7.55 -1.63 -1.89
C LEU A 54 8.40 -1.22 -3.09
N PHE A 55 7.73 -0.87 -4.19
CA PHE A 55 8.40 -0.44 -5.41
C PHE A 55 7.92 0.93 -5.81
N ILE A 56 8.84 1.83 -6.10
CA ILE A 56 8.53 3.15 -6.64
C ILE A 56 9.38 3.33 -7.88
N ARG A 57 8.74 3.56 -9.03
CA ARG A 57 9.45 3.70 -10.28
C ARG A 57 8.78 4.74 -11.16
N ARG A 58 9.59 5.37 -11.99
CA ARG A 58 9.10 6.31 -12.97
C ARG A 58 9.18 5.67 -14.36
N VAL A 59 8.06 5.71 -15.07
CA VAL A 59 8.02 5.30 -16.48
C VAL A 59 7.39 6.45 -17.24
N ARG A 60 8.19 7.10 -18.09
CA ARG A 60 7.75 8.28 -18.85
C ARG A 60 7.22 9.37 -17.92
N ASN A 61 5.98 9.77 -18.08
CA ASN A 61 5.36 10.84 -17.29
C ASN A 61 4.50 10.32 -16.14
N MET A 62 4.74 9.09 -15.71
CA MET A 62 4.00 8.48 -14.61
C MET A 62 4.94 8.01 -13.52
N LEU A 63 4.57 8.29 -12.28
CA LEU A 63 5.20 7.70 -11.12
C LEU A 63 4.31 6.55 -10.65
N TYR A 64 4.89 5.36 -10.52
CA TYR A 64 4.18 4.16 -10.06
C TYR A 64 4.66 3.78 -8.66
N ILE A 65 3.71 3.55 -7.78
CA ILE A 65 3.98 3.06 -6.43
C ILE A 65 3.21 1.76 -6.26
N GLU A 66 3.91 0.70 -5.85
CA GLU A 66 3.29 -0.60 -5.65
C GLU A 66 3.73 -1.14 -4.29
N CYS A 67 2.78 -1.63 -3.52
CA CYS A 67 3.06 -2.27 -2.25
C CYS A 67 2.32 -3.61 -2.18
N ARG A 68 3.05 -4.68 -1.85
CA ARG A 68 2.49 -6.03 -1.72
C ARG A 68 2.77 -6.58 -0.34
N ASN A 69 1.79 -7.24 0.22
CA ASN A 69 1.96 -7.91 1.50
C ASN A 69 1.04 -9.12 1.58
N PRO A 70 1.44 -10.15 2.36
CA PRO A 70 0.51 -11.24 2.63
C PRO A 70 -0.63 -10.75 3.53
N ALA A 71 -1.81 -11.34 3.34
CA ALA A 71 -2.97 -11.02 4.15
C ALA A 71 -3.83 -12.28 4.29
N ASP A 72 -4.34 -12.49 5.51
CA ASP A 72 -5.17 -13.65 5.82
C ASP A 72 -6.53 -13.50 5.12
N PRO A 73 -6.98 -14.49 4.35
CA PRO A 73 -8.27 -14.40 3.67
C PRO A 73 -9.44 -14.18 4.61
N ASN A 74 -9.31 -14.60 5.87
CA ASN A 74 -10.38 -14.44 6.86
C ASN A 74 -10.50 -13.01 7.38
N THR A 75 -9.53 -12.14 7.07
CA THR A 75 -9.53 -10.75 7.55
C THR A 75 -9.78 -9.74 6.44
N ILE A 76 -9.92 -10.21 5.21
CA ILE A 76 -10.11 -9.34 4.04
C ILE A 76 -11.56 -9.45 3.57
N HIS A 77 -12.22 -8.32 3.46
CA HIS A 77 -13.56 -8.23 2.91
C HIS A 77 -13.56 -7.30 1.71
N ARG A 78 -14.27 -7.72 0.66
CA ARG A 78 -14.47 -6.87 -0.51
C ARG A 78 -15.87 -6.27 -0.42
N GLU A 79 -15.94 -4.96 -0.51
CA GLU A 79 -17.20 -4.21 -0.43
C GLU A 79 -17.13 -3.08 -1.45
N ASP A 80 -18.05 -3.08 -2.42
CA ASP A 80 -18.17 -2.05 -3.47
C ASP A 80 -16.80 -1.76 -4.16
N ASP A 81 -16.11 -2.83 -4.60
CA ASP A 81 -14.79 -2.75 -5.22
C ASP A 81 -13.69 -2.20 -4.30
N THR A 82 -13.98 -2.14 -3.01
CA THR A 82 -13.02 -1.70 -1.99
C THR A 82 -12.73 -2.85 -1.04
N TYR A 83 -11.48 -3.05 -0.71
CA TYR A 83 -11.09 -4.07 0.26
C TYR A 83 -10.99 -3.46 1.65
N ARG A 84 -11.60 -4.13 2.63
CA ARG A 84 -11.55 -3.73 4.03
C ARG A 84 -11.13 -4.90 4.90
N THR A 85 -10.54 -4.60 6.03
CA THR A 85 -10.23 -5.62 7.01
C THR A 85 -11.37 -5.75 8.01
N SER A 86 -11.53 -6.95 8.59
CA SER A 86 -12.63 -7.25 9.50
C SER A 86 -12.42 -6.75 10.92
N LYS A 87 -11.24 -6.25 11.25
CA LYS A 87 -10.94 -5.87 12.64
C LYS A 87 -11.65 -4.58 13.02
N PRO A 88 -12.51 -4.61 14.06
CA PRO A 88 -13.17 -3.39 14.55
C PRO A 88 -12.16 -2.37 15.06
N GLY A 89 -12.42 -1.10 14.84
CA GLY A 89 -11.55 -0.02 15.30
C GLY A 89 -10.25 0.11 14.54
N SER A 90 -10.11 -0.59 13.44
CA SER A 90 -8.92 -0.53 12.60
C SER A 90 -8.83 0.82 11.88
N ASN A 91 -7.61 1.35 11.76
CA ASN A 91 -7.36 2.58 11.01
C ASN A 91 -7.21 2.34 9.51
N HIS A 92 -7.41 1.12 9.04
CA HIS A 92 -7.22 0.78 7.64
C HIS A 92 -8.08 1.59 6.69
N GLY A 93 -9.36 1.77 7.02
CA GLY A 93 -10.25 2.56 6.20
C GLY A 93 -9.77 3.99 6.06
N ILE A 94 -9.22 4.56 7.13
CA ILE A 94 -8.69 5.93 7.15
C ILE A 94 -7.43 6.02 6.30
N GLY A 95 -6.50 5.08 6.47
CA GLY A 95 -5.27 5.06 5.71
C GLY A 95 -5.49 4.97 4.21
N ILE A 96 -6.39 4.09 3.78
CA ILE A 96 -6.74 3.94 2.38
C ILE A 96 -7.42 5.20 1.85
N LYS A 97 -8.32 5.81 2.65
CA LYS A 97 -8.97 7.05 2.26
C LYS A 97 -7.97 8.19 2.09
N ASN A 98 -6.96 8.27 2.94
CA ASN A 98 -5.91 9.27 2.82
C ASN A 98 -5.13 9.09 1.52
N ILE A 99 -4.78 7.84 1.19
CA ILE A 99 -4.12 7.52 -0.07
C ILE A 99 -4.98 7.95 -1.24
N GLN A 100 -6.26 7.57 -1.22
CA GLN A 100 -7.19 7.90 -2.31
C GLN A 100 -7.38 9.41 -2.47
N ALA A 101 -7.40 10.15 -1.37
CA ALA A 101 -7.53 11.61 -1.42
C ALA A 101 -6.33 12.26 -2.11
N ILE A 102 -5.12 11.82 -1.77
CA ILE A 102 -3.90 12.35 -2.41
C ILE A 102 -3.88 11.99 -3.89
N VAL A 103 -4.21 10.73 -4.21
CA VAL A 103 -4.21 10.24 -5.58
C VAL A 103 -5.23 11.01 -6.43
N THR A 104 -6.43 11.21 -5.92
CA THR A 104 -7.47 11.96 -6.63
C THR A 104 -7.06 13.41 -6.86
N LYS A 105 -6.52 14.05 -5.83
CA LYS A 105 -6.05 15.43 -5.94
C LYS A 105 -4.97 15.58 -7.01
N SER A 106 -4.16 14.55 -7.18
CA SER A 106 -3.04 14.55 -8.13
C SER A 106 -3.43 14.02 -9.50
N HIS A 107 -4.71 13.77 -9.74
CA HIS A 107 -5.24 13.22 -11.00
C HIS A 107 -4.66 11.84 -11.32
N GLY A 108 -4.33 11.08 -10.28
CA GLY A 108 -3.80 9.74 -10.41
C GLY A 108 -4.87 8.68 -10.31
N LEU A 109 -4.45 7.43 -10.32
CA LEU A 109 -5.32 6.27 -10.17
C LEU A 109 -4.74 5.35 -9.10
N SER A 110 -5.63 4.69 -8.38
CA SER A 110 -5.23 3.67 -7.43
C SER A 110 -6.07 2.41 -7.67
N SER A 111 -5.45 1.26 -7.45
CA SER A 111 -6.16 -0.01 -7.52
C SER A 111 -5.69 -0.91 -6.40
N PHE A 112 -6.59 -1.79 -5.98
CA PHE A 112 -6.38 -2.72 -4.89
C PHE A 112 -6.74 -4.11 -5.40
N GLU A 113 -5.85 -5.07 -5.19
CA GLU A 113 -6.07 -6.44 -5.62
C GLU A 113 -5.73 -7.39 -4.50
N TYR A 114 -6.58 -8.38 -4.30
CA TYR A 114 -6.30 -9.47 -3.37
C TYR A 114 -6.36 -10.78 -4.13
N LYS A 115 -5.23 -11.48 -4.21
CA LYS A 115 -5.14 -12.72 -4.94
C LYS A 115 -4.06 -13.60 -4.32
N ASP A 116 -4.35 -14.88 -4.17
CA ASP A 116 -3.41 -15.88 -3.64
C ASP A 116 -2.82 -15.44 -2.28
N GLN A 117 -3.67 -14.87 -1.43
CA GLN A 117 -3.32 -14.38 -0.09
C GLN A 117 -2.31 -13.24 -0.11
N VAL A 118 -2.21 -12.54 -1.23
CA VAL A 118 -1.37 -11.34 -1.34
C VAL A 118 -2.26 -10.14 -1.67
N PHE A 119 -2.15 -9.12 -0.85
CA PHE A 119 -2.83 -7.85 -1.07
C PHE A 119 -1.86 -6.89 -1.75
N THR A 120 -2.27 -6.34 -2.88
CA THR A 120 -1.46 -5.41 -3.66
C THR A 120 -2.18 -4.08 -3.78
N VAL A 121 -1.47 -3.01 -3.46
CA VAL A 121 -1.92 -1.64 -3.73
C VAL A 121 -1.06 -1.11 -4.87
N PHE A 122 -1.70 -0.60 -5.89
CA PHE A 122 -1.02 -0.02 -7.05
C PHE A 122 -1.51 1.40 -7.26
N ILE A 123 -0.57 2.33 -7.35
CA ILE A 123 -0.84 3.77 -7.50
C ILE A 123 -0.08 4.29 -8.71
N SER A 124 -0.75 5.09 -9.53
CA SER A 124 -0.09 5.82 -10.61
C SER A 124 -0.38 7.31 -10.47
N LEU A 125 0.65 8.11 -10.58
CA LEU A 125 0.57 9.57 -10.42
C LEU A 125 1.20 10.23 -11.64
N PRO A 126 0.44 11.08 -12.37
CA PRO A 126 1.00 11.74 -13.53
C PRO A 126 1.92 12.89 -13.14
N TYR A 127 3.00 13.06 -13.90
CA TYR A 127 3.82 14.25 -13.78
C TYR A 127 3.16 15.39 -14.55
N ASN A 128 3.28 16.61 -14.03
CA ASN A 128 2.85 17.78 -14.78
C ASN A 128 3.82 18.03 -15.92
N THR A 129 3.27 18.21 -17.11
CA THR A 129 4.05 18.40 -18.34
C THR A 129 3.81 19.77 -18.95
N ASP A 130 3.63 20.77 -18.14
CA ASP A 130 3.48 22.15 -18.65
C ASP A 130 4.81 22.73 -19.10
#